data_a56f822052afb3ead6e22ea1adf4fa3a
#
_entry.id   a56f822052afb3ead6e22ea1adf4fa3a
#
_cell.length_a   1.000
_cell.length_b   1.000
_cell.length_c   1.000
_cell.angle_alpha   90.00
_cell.angle_beta   90.00
_cell.angle_gamma   90.00
#
_symmetry.space_group_name_H-M   'P 1'
#
loop_
_entity.id
_entity.type
_entity.pdbx_description
1 polymer ?
#
loop_
_entity_poly.entity_id
_entity_poly.type
_entity_poly.pdbx_seq_one_letter_code
_entity_poly.pdbx_strand_id
1 'polypeptide(L)'
;VDSEKIAWVLTNLLSNAIHYTPENGRIIIGARQQDHSVEIYVQDFGKGIDPRYHQSIFDRYFRVPGTKVQGSGLGLAISKDFVEAHGGTLSVDSAVGKGSTFVIKFNV
;
A
#
# COMPACT_ATOMS: atom_id res chain seq x y z
N VAL A 1 -16.64 -9.35 -2.36
CA VAL A 1 -15.86 -8.30 -1.68
C VAL A 1 -16.67 -7.02 -1.65
N ASP A 2 -16.66 -6.33 -0.52
CA ASP A 2 -17.34 -5.05 -0.37
C ASP A 2 -16.62 -3.99 -1.20
N SER A 3 -17.26 -3.50 -2.26
CA SER A 3 -16.64 -2.56 -3.19
C SER A 3 -16.38 -1.19 -2.57
N GLU A 4 -17.21 -0.74 -1.63
CA GLU A 4 -16.98 0.54 -0.95
C GLU A 4 -15.73 0.49 -0.07
N LYS A 5 -15.54 -0.63 0.63
CA LYS A 5 -14.38 -0.80 1.50
C LYS A 5 -13.10 -1.01 0.70
N ILE A 6 -13.16 -1.70 -0.43
CA ILE A 6 -12.01 -1.81 -1.33
C ILE A 6 -11.63 -0.43 -1.89
N ALA A 7 -12.62 0.38 -2.25
CA ALA A 7 -12.36 1.76 -2.69
C ALA A 7 -11.69 2.57 -1.59
N TRP A 8 -12.11 2.39 -0.34
CA TRP A 8 -11.48 3.04 0.79
C TRP A 8 -10.02 2.63 0.97
N VAL A 9 -9.72 1.32 0.83
CA VAL A 9 -8.35 0.81 0.89
C VAL A 9 -7.51 1.42 -0.23
N LEU A 10 -8.03 1.44 -1.45
CA LEU A 10 -7.33 2.04 -2.59
C LEU A 10 -7.08 3.52 -2.39
N THR A 11 -8.03 4.25 -1.83
CA THR A 11 -7.87 5.67 -1.50
C THR A 11 -6.71 5.85 -0.50
N ASN A 12 -6.61 4.99 0.50
CA ASN A 12 -5.51 5.05 1.46
C ASN A 12 -4.15 4.76 0.80
N LEU A 13 -4.09 3.76 -0.06
CA LEU A 13 -2.84 3.44 -0.77
C LEU A 13 -2.44 4.57 -1.70
N LEU A 14 -3.39 5.18 -2.40
CA LEU A 14 -3.13 6.34 -3.26
C LEU A 14 -2.66 7.55 -2.47
N SER A 15 -3.32 7.85 -1.35
CA SER A 15 -2.92 8.95 -0.49
C SER A 15 -1.50 8.75 0.01
N ASN A 16 -1.15 7.54 0.39
CA ASN A 16 0.19 7.18 0.82
C ASN A 16 1.20 7.38 -0.31
N ALA A 17 0.88 6.94 -1.53
CA ALA A 17 1.75 7.11 -2.68
C ALA A 17 1.97 8.59 -3.01
N ILE A 18 0.93 9.40 -2.93
CA ILE A 18 1.02 10.85 -3.16
C ILE A 18 1.96 11.50 -2.15
N HIS A 19 1.88 11.11 -0.88
CA HIS A 19 2.74 11.67 0.17
C HIS A 19 4.21 11.33 -0.02
N TYR A 20 4.53 10.15 -0.56
CA TYR A 20 5.91 9.70 -0.73
C TYR A 20 6.49 9.97 -2.11
N THR A 21 5.67 10.42 -3.06
CA THR A 21 6.13 10.72 -4.42
C THR A 21 6.51 12.18 -4.52
N PRO A 22 7.70 12.52 -5.08
CA PRO A 22 8.07 13.91 -5.30
C PRO A 22 7.08 14.60 -6.24
N GLU A 23 7.03 15.92 -6.17
CA GLU A 23 6.28 16.73 -7.10
C GLU A 23 6.70 16.38 -8.53
N ASN A 24 5.74 16.24 -9.44
CA ASN A 24 5.92 15.75 -10.80
C ASN A 24 6.33 14.28 -10.90
N GLY A 25 6.25 13.55 -9.79
CA GLY A 25 6.46 12.11 -9.80
C GLY A 25 5.29 11.37 -10.43
N ARG A 26 5.48 10.06 -10.63
CA ARG A 26 4.49 9.22 -11.30
C ARG A 26 3.95 8.19 -10.34
N ILE A 27 2.64 7.93 -10.46
CA ILE A 27 1.95 6.86 -9.72
C ILE A 27 1.24 5.99 -10.75
N ILE A 28 1.39 4.69 -10.64
CA ILE A 28 0.73 3.72 -11.50
C ILE A 28 -0.23 2.89 -10.66
N ILE A 29 -1.47 2.78 -11.14
CA ILE A 29 -2.46 1.89 -10.57
C ILE A 29 -2.78 0.84 -11.62
N GLY A 30 -2.78 -0.42 -11.23
CA GLY A 30 -3.12 -1.48 -12.17
C GLY A 30 -3.79 -2.65 -11.50
N ALA A 31 -4.27 -3.57 -12.31
CA ALA A 31 -4.88 -4.80 -11.86
C ALA A 31 -4.46 -5.93 -12.79
N ARG A 32 -4.27 -7.11 -12.21
CA ARG A 32 -3.95 -8.33 -12.95
C ARG A 32 -4.80 -9.46 -12.47
N GLN A 33 -5.23 -10.30 -13.39
CA GLN A 33 -5.92 -11.55 -13.06
C GLN A 33 -5.03 -12.70 -13.51
N GLN A 34 -4.77 -13.63 -12.61
CA GLN A 34 -4.01 -14.86 -12.91
C GLN A 34 -4.78 -16.04 -12.34
N ASP A 35 -5.16 -16.99 -13.19
CA ASP A 35 -5.84 -18.22 -12.81
C ASP A 35 -6.94 -17.99 -11.75
N HIS A 36 -6.61 -18.18 -10.49
CA HIS A 36 -7.56 -18.09 -9.38
C HIS A 36 -7.31 -16.89 -8.47
N SER A 37 -6.58 -15.88 -8.94
CA SER A 37 -6.32 -14.70 -8.13
C SER A 37 -6.47 -13.40 -8.92
N VAL A 38 -6.82 -12.34 -8.20
CA VAL A 38 -6.84 -10.97 -8.73
C VAL A 38 -5.91 -10.14 -7.87
N GLU A 39 -5.01 -9.41 -8.50
CA GLU A 39 -4.11 -8.46 -7.84
C GLU A 39 -4.45 -7.04 -8.27
N ILE A 40 -4.50 -6.13 -7.29
CA ILE A 40 -4.63 -4.70 -7.53
C ILE A 40 -3.41 -4.05 -6.92
N TYR A 41 -2.73 -3.19 -7.66
CA TYR A 41 -1.49 -2.59 -7.16
C TYR A 41 -1.45 -1.09 -7.36
N VAL A 42 -0.74 -0.43 -6.44
CA VAL A 42 -0.43 1.00 -6.49
C VAL A 42 1.08 1.13 -6.40
N GLN A 43 1.69 1.66 -7.44
CA GLN A 43 3.15 1.81 -7.54
C GLN A 43 3.51 3.29 -7.56
N ASP A 44 4.44 3.68 -6.68
CA ASP A 44 5.03 5.02 -6.72
C ASP A 44 6.52 4.92 -7.04
N PHE A 45 7.10 6.03 -7.47
CA PHE A 45 8.52 6.16 -7.79
C PHE A 45 9.20 7.13 -6.82
N GLY A 46 8.77 7.09 -5.57
CA GLY A 46 9.33 7.90 -4.50
C GLY A 46 10.62 7.34 -3.93
N LYS A 47 10.90 7.70 -2.69
CA LYS A 47 12.16 7.31 -2.06
C LYS A 47 12.24 5.85 -1.63
N GLY A 48 11.13 5.14 -1.64
CA GLY A 48 11.07 3.76 -1.20
C GLY A 48 11.11 3.59 0.30
N ILE A 49 11.04 2.35 0.74
CA ILE A 49 11.02 1.98 2.16
C ILE A 49 12.12 0.95 2.39
N ASP A 50 12.95 1.20 3.40
CA ASP A 50 14.00 0.26 3.79
C ASP A 50 13.36 -1.09 4.13
N PRO A 51 13.90 -2.22 3.63
CA PRO A 51 13.34 -3.54 3.89
C PRO A 51 13.10 -3.88 5.36
N ARG A 52 13.89 -3.34 6.27
CA ARG A 52 13.71 -3.58 7.71
C ARG A 52 12.38 -3.04 8.25
N TYR A 53 11.71 -2.16 7.52
CA TYR A 53 10.42 -1.59 7.93
C TYR A 53 9.22 -2.20 7.19
N HIS A 54 9.44 -3.14 6.27
CA HIS A 54 8.34 -3.65 5.42
C HIS A 54 7.22 -4.31 6.21
N GLN A 55 7.52 -4.94 7.33
CA GLN A 55 6.48 -5.48 8.20
C GLN A 55 5.93 -4.41 9.14
N SER A 56 6.79 -3.56 9.65
CA SER A 56 6.41 -2.57 10.66
C SER A 56 5.48 -1.49 10.12
N ILE A 57 5.53 -1.18 8.82
CA ILE A 57 4.65 -0.14 8.25
C ILE A 57 3.17 -0.50 8.35
N PHE A 58 2.83 -1.76 8.58
CA PHE A 58 1.46 -2.20 8.78
C PHE A 58 1.04 -2.20 10.25
N ASP A 59 1.96 -1.89 11.16
CA ASP A 59 1.63 -1.77 12.58
C ASP A 59 0.93 -0.44 12.85
N ARG A 60 0.02 -0.46 13.82
CA ARG A 60 -0.73 0.76 14.18
C ARG A 60 0.23 1.82 14.70
N TYR A 61 0.06 3.05 14.22
CA TYR A 61 0.82 4.23 14.62
C TYR A 61 2.31 4.18 14.28
N PHE A 62 2.78 3.17 13.56
CA PHE A 62 4.18 3.11 13.15
C PHE A 62 4.47 4.20 12.11
N ARG A 63 5.63 4.81 12.22
CA ARG A 63 6.14 5.78 11.25
C ARG A 63 7.59 5.46 10.94
N VAL A 64 7.95 5.47 9.66
CA VAL A 64 9.33 5.27 9.25
C VAL A 64 10.17 6.45 9.78
N PRO A 65 11.28 6.20 10.50
CA PRO A 65 12.12 7.27 11.03
C PRO A 65 12.59 8.22 9.92
N GLY A 66 12.58 9.52 10.22
CA GLY A 66 13.03 10.55 9.28
C GLY A 66 11.98 10.98 8.27
N THR A 67 10.77 10.42 8.31
CA THR A 67 9.70 10.86 7.42
C THR A 67 8.77 11.81 8.16
N LYS A 68 8.31 12.84 7.43
CA LYS A 68 7.21 13.68 7.89
C LYS A 68 5.93 13.05 7.39
N VAL A 69 5.31 12.25 8.22
CA VAL A 69 4.07 11.58 7.84
C VAL A 69 2.89 12.42 8.29
N GLN A 70 1.98 12.69 7.37
CA GLN A 70 0.70 13.29 7.70
C GLN A 70 -0.31 12.16 7.92
N GLY A 71 -1.14 12.32 8.94
CA GLY A 71 -2.17 11.35 9.25
C GLY A 71 -1.88 10.58 10.55
N SER A 72 -2.79 9.68 10.86
CA SER A 72 -2.82 9.01 12.16
C SER A 72 -1.83 7.84 12.29
N GLY A 73 -1.31 7.33 11.19
CA GLY A 73 -0.53 6.09 11.21
C GLY A 73 -1.40 4.85 11.28
N LEU A 74 -2.69 4.96 10.97
CA LEU A 74 -3.63 3.85 11.04
C LEU A 74 -4.05 3.32 9.68
N GLY A 75 -3.89 4.09 8.61
CA GLY A 75 -4.42 3.75 7.29
C GLY A 75 -3.96 2.40 6.76
N LEU A 76 -2.66 2.12 6.82
CA LEU A 76 -2.11 0.84 6.34
C LEU A 76 -2.54 -0.32 7.24
N ALA A 77 -2.54 -0.14 8.56
CA ALA A 77 -2.95 -1.19 9.49
C ALA A 77 -4.42 -1.58 9.28
N ILE A 78 -5.30 -0.60 9.16
CA ILE A 78 -6.72 -0.85 8.92
C ILE A 78 -6.94 -1.47 7.54
N SER A 79 -6.23 -1.00 6.53
CA SER A 79 -6.31 -1.57 5.18
C SER A 79 -5.91 -3.04 5.17
N LYS A 80 -4.84 -3.40 5.85
CA LYS A 80 -4.40 -4.78 5.95
C LYS A 80 -5.42 -5.65 6.68
N ASP A 81 -5.93 -5.19 7.82
CA ASP A 81 -6.95 -5.89 8.58
C ASP A 81 -8.18 -6.17 7.70
N PHE A 82 -8.62 -5.16 6.96
CA PHE A 82 -9.77 -5.28 6.09
C PHE A 82 -9.53 -6.30 4.97
N VAL A 83 -8.40 -6.21 4.28
CA VAL A 83 -8.07 -7.12 3.19
C VAL A 83 -7.98 -8.56 3.69
N GLU A 84 -7.33 -8.77 4.83
CA GLU A 84 -7.19 -10.11 5.42
C GLU A 84 -8.52 -10.68 5.89
N ALA A 85 -9.41 -9.84 6.41
CA ALA A 85 -10.76 -10.27 6.81
C ALA A 85 -11.59 -10.75 5.61
N HIS A 86 -11.23 -10.36 4.40
CA HIS A 86 -11.88 -10.78 3.17
C HIS A 86 -11.11 -11.88 2.43
N GLY A 87 -10.17 -12.53 3.12
CA GLY A 87 -9.41 -13.65 2.55
C GLY A 87 -8.28 -13.24 1.63
N GLY A 88 -7.92 -11.97 1.61
CA GLY A 88 -6.84 -11.46 0.77
C GLY A 88 -5.56 -11.20 1.53
N THR A 89 -4.58 -10.66 0.82
CA THR A 89 -3.32 -10.22 1.41
C THR A 89 -2.99 -8.81 0.93
N LEU A 90 -2.35 -8.03 1.79
CA LEU A 90 -1.79 -6.73 1.45
C LEU A 90 -0.29 -6.79 1.72
N SER A 91 0.49 -6.52 0.71
CA SER A 91 1.95 -6.59 0.82
C SER A 91 2.59 -5.38 0.17
N VAL A 92 3.88 -5.18 0.44
CA VAL A 92 4.67 -4.12 -0.15
C VAL A 92 5.95 -4.71 -0.76
N ASP A 93 6.29 -4.21 -1.95
CA ASP A 93 7.57 -4.45 -2.59
C ASP A 93 8.23 -3.08 -2.77
N SER A 94 9.37 -2.88 -2.13
CA SER A 94 9.99 -1.57 -2.09
C SER A 94 11.49 -1.70 -1.88
N ALA A 95 12.23 -0.73 -2.41
CA ALA A 95 13.66 -0.59 -2.16
C ALA A 95 14.00 0.89 -2.06
N VAL A 96 14.95 1.22 -1.21
CA VAL A 96 15.39 2.60 -1.05
C VAL A 96 15.86 3.15 -2.39
N GLY A 97 15.34 4.31 -2.77
CA GLY A 97 15.67 4.98 -4.03
C GLY A 97 14.88 4.48 -5.25
N LYS A 98 14.03 3.47 -5.09
CA LYS A 98 13.31 2.87 -6.22
C LYS A 98 11.79 2.93 -6.11
N GLY A 99 11.27 3.54 -5.05
CA GLY A 99 9.83 3.63 -4.84
C GLY A 99 9.23 2.39 -4.20
N SER A 100 7.92 2.32 -4.20
CA SER A 100 7.17 1.28 -3.51
C SER A 100 5.99 0.80 -4.33
N THR A 101 5.69 -0.50 -4.26
CA THR A 101 4.49 -1.07 -4.86
C THR A 101 3.71 -1.79 -3.77
N PHE A 102 2.49 -1.32 -3.52
CA PHE A 102 1.56 -2.00 -2.61
C PHE A 102 0.63 -2.88 -3.43
N VAL A 103 0.48 -4.12 -3.01
CA VAL A 103 -0.30 -5.12 -3.75
C VAL A 103 -1.38 -5.70 -2.86
N ILE A 104 -2.62 -5.63 -3.34
CA ILE A 104 -3.77 -6.31 -2.74
C ILE A 104 -4.04 -7.54 -3.58
N LYS A 105 -4.08 -8.72 -2.97
CA LYS A 105 -4.34 -9.96 -3.69
C LYS A 105 -5.51 -10.68 -3.06
N PHE A 106 -6.48 -11.06 -3.89
CA PHE A 106 -7.61 -11.90 -3.50
C PHE A 106 -7.62 -13.17 -4.35
N ASN A 107 -7.99 -14.28 -3.72
CA ASN A 107 -8.29 -15.52 -4.43
C ASN A 107 -9.74 -15.48 -4.91
N VAL A 108 -9.96 -15.93 -6.13
CA VAL A 108 -11.30 -15.98 -6.73
C VAL A 108 -11.67 -17.39 -7.18
#